data_034b1ce19c0dc24e6f9ca1f39d51f924
#
_entry.id   034b1ce19c0dc24e6f9ca1f39d51f924
#
_cell.length_a   1.000
_cell.length_b   1.000
_cell.length_c   1.000
_cell.angle_alpha   90.00
_cell.angle_beta   90.00
_cell.angle_gamma   90.00
#
_symmetry.space_group_name_H-M   'P 1'
#
loop_
_entity.id
_entity.type
_entity.pdbx_description
1 polymer ?
#
loop_
_entity_poly.entity_id
_entity_poly.type
_entity_poly.pdbx_seq_one_letter_code
_entity_poly.pdbx_strand_id
1 'polypeptide(L)'
;MQAAKDPQIAAIAVTELWHGVERATRTHKPRREAYLQMSVESLPILPYTGTTALEHARVWAALESSGKMIGFYDLIVAATALEHGDLVVTFNQRHFVQVPGLKVIEPK
;
A
#
# COMPACT_ATOMS: atom_id res chain seq x y z
N MET A 1 -6.08 4.08 26.04
CA MET A 1 -5.70 4.53 24.70
C MET A 1 -4.93 3.42 23.99
N GLN A 2 -5.30 3.14 22.79
CA GLN A 2 -4.65 2.09 22.01
C GLN A 2 -3.30 2.58 21.49
N ALA A 3 -2.27 1.76 21.65
CA ALA A 3 -0.96 2.11 21.11
C ALA A 3 -1.00 2.14 19.59
N ALA A 4 -0.22 3.01 18.99
CA ALA A 4 -0.08 3.05 17.54
C ALA A 4 0.57 1.75 17.08
N LYS A 5 0.09 1.20 15.97
CA LYS A 5 0.70 0.02 15.39
C LYS A 5 2.04 0.36 14.77
N ASP A 6 2.96 -0.58 14.82
CA ASP A 6 4.22 -0.43 14.11
C ASP A 6 3.96 -0.40 12.61
N PRO A 7 4.77 0.36 11.86
CA PRO A 7 4.60 0.42 10.40
C PRO A 7 4.75 -0.96 9.76
N GLN A 8 3.92 -1.22 8.77
CA GLN A 8 3.94 -2.44 7.97
C GLN A 8 3.76 -2.05 6.51
N ILE A 9 4.13 -2.94 5.60
CA ILE A 9 4.05 -2.67 4.19
C ILE A 9 3.44 -3.86 3.45
N ALA A 10 2.50 -3.59 2.54
CA ALA A 10 1.93 -4.64 1.69
C ALA A 10 2.97 -5.13 0.69
N ALA A 11 2.95 -6.44 0.41
CA ALA A 11 3.91 -7.03 -0.52
C ALA A 11 3.89 -6.35 -1.90
N ILE A 12 2.70 -5.99 -2.39
CA ILE A 12 2.59 -5.33 -3.69
C ILE A 12 3.24 -3.94 -3.68
N ALA A 13 3.20 -3.24 -2.54
CA ALA A 13 3.85 -1.94 -2.42
C ALA A 13 5.37 -2.08 -2.49
N VAL A 14 5.92 -3.16 -1.94
CA VAL A 14 7.34 -3.47 -2.07
C VAL A 14 7.71 -3.64 -3.55
N THR A 15 6.86 -4.34 -4.30
CA THR A 15 7.06 -4.53 -5.74
C THR A 15 7.13 -3.18 -6.46
N GLU A 16 6.20 -2.28 -6.15
CA GLU A 16 6.17 -0.97 -6.79
C GLU A 16 7.42 -0.15 -6.49
N LEU A 17 7.88 -0.19 -5.24
CA LEU A 17 9.08 0.53 -4.84
C LEU A 17 10.32 -0.01 -5.56
N TRP A 18 10.48 -1.34 -5.63
CA TRP A 18 11.60 -1.93 -6.32
C TRP A 18 11.52 -1.73 -7.83
N HIS A 19 10.32 -1.70 -8.40
CA HIS A 19 10.14 -1.35 -9.80
C HIS A 19 10.67 0.05 -10.08
N GLY A 20 10.42 0.99 -9.15
CA GLY A 20 10.97 2.34 -9.27
C GLY A 20 12.51 2.35 -9.28
N VAL A 21 13.12 1.50 -8.45
CA VAL A 21 14.58 1.35 -8.43
C VAL A 21 15.07 0.81 -9.77
N GLU A 22 14.43 -0.24 -10.29
CA GLU A 22 14.83 -0.86 -11.55
C GLU A 22 14.72 0.10 -12.73
N ARG A 23 13.76 1.04 -12.68
CA ARG A 23 13.59 2.04 -13.74
C ARG A 23 14.52 3.25 -13.60
N ALA A 24 15.24 3.36 -12.49
CA ALA A 24 16.11 4.50 -12.27
C ALA A 24 17.30 4.47 -13.24
N THR A 25 17.84 5.63 -13.54
CA THR A 25 19.04 5.72 -14.39
C THR A 25 20.22 5.05 -13.70
N ARG A 26 21.21 4.65 -14.50
CA ARG A 26 22.42 4.02 -13.97
C ARG A 26 23.07 4.86 -12.86
N THR A 27 23.03 6.17 -13.00
CA THR A 27 23.61 7.08 -12.02
C THR A 27 22.89 7.06 -10.69
N HIS A 28 21.56 6.99 -10.72
CA HIS A 28 20.73 7.10 -9.51
C HIS A 28 20.35 5.76 -8.89
N LYS A 29 20.45 4.69 -9.64
CA LYS A 29 19.99 3.37 -9.18
C LYS A 29 20.67 2.91 -7.89
N PRO A 30 22.01 2.95 -7.75
CA PRO A 30 22.64 2.48 -6.51
C PRO A 30 22.18 3.24 -5.28
N ARG A 31 22.00 4.55 -5.40
CA ARG A 31 21.54 5.37 -4.27
C ARG A 31 20.11 5.03 -3.89
N ARG A 32 19.23 4.88 -4.86
CA ARG A 32 17.84 4.54 -4.60
C ARG A 32 17.71 3.15 -4.00
N GLU A 33 18.50 2.21 -4.51
CA GLU A 33 18.53 0.85 -3.99
C GLU A 33 18.95 0.83 -2.52
N ALA A 34 20.03 1.54 -2.19
CA ALA A 34 20.52 1.62 -0.82
C ALA A 34 19.49 2.27 0.12
N TYR A 35 18.86 3.35 -0.33
CA TYR A 35 17.83 4.02 0.45
C TYR A 35 16.64 3.11 0.72
N LEU A 36 16.20 2.38 -0.31
CA LEU A 36 15.07 1.49 -0.17
C LEU A 36 15.37 0.33 0.77
N GLN A 37 16.57 -0.25 0.66
CA GLN A 37 16.97 -1.31 1.57
C GLN A 37 16.94 -0.84 3.02
N MET A 38 17.45 0.36 3.29
CA MET A 38 17.45 0.91 4.63
C MET A 38 16.05 1.22 5.14
N SER A 39 15.17 1.71 4.26
CA SER A 39 13.84 2.18 4.65
C SER A 39 12.84 1.04 4.82
N VAL A 40 12.90 0.03 3.97
CA VAL A 40 11.87 -1.00 3.86
C VAL A 40 12.27 -2.31 4.52
N GLU A 41 13.57 -2.61 4.53
CA GLU A 41 14.04 -3.91 5.01
C GLU A 41 13.61 -4.21 6.45
N SER A 42 13.51 -3.18 7.29
CA SER A 42 13.11 -3.35 8.68
C SER A 42 11.59 -3.46 8.88
N LEU A 43 10.80 -3.24 7.82
CA LEU A 43 9.36 -3.28 7.94
C LEU A 43 8.82 -4.68 7.70
N PRO A 44 7.87 -5.14 8.54
CA PRO A 44 7.18 -6.40 8.24
C PRO A 44 6.43 -6.27 6.92
N ILE A 45 6.55 -7.30 6.09
CA ILE A 45 5.87 -7.35 4.79
C ILE A 45 4.60 -8.17 4.95
N LEU A 46 3.47 -7.59 4.59
CA LEU A 46 2.17 -8.25 4.66
C LEU A 46 1.92 -8.96 3.33
N PRO A 47 1.83 -10.29 3.34
CA PRO A 47 1.66 -11.05 2.10
C PRO A 47 0.23 -10.98 1.58
N TYR A 48 0.07 -11.24 0.29
CA TYR A 48 -1.24 -11.39 -0.32
C TYR A 48 -1.69 -12.84 -0.15
N THR A 49 -2.68 -13.04 0.69
CA THR A 49 -3.18 -14.39 1.02
C THR A 49 -4.61 -14.56 0.53
N GLY A 50 -5.21 -15.73 0.80
CA GLY A 50 -6.62 -15.94 0.50
C GLY A 50 -7.53 -14.95 1.21
N THR A 51 -7.19 -14.58 2.45
CA THR A 51 -7.96 -13.57 3.19
C THR A 51 -7.84 -12.21 2.51
N THR A 52 -6.65 -11.85 2.05
CA THR A 52 -6.44 -10.61 1.29
C THR A 52 -7.26 -10.61 0.01
N ALA A 53 -7.30 -11.76 -0.68
CA ALA A 53 -8.07 -11.89 -1.92
C ALA A 53 -9.55 -11.63 -1.70
N LEU A 54 -10.10 -12.13 -0.59
CA LEU A 54 -11.50 -11.91 -0.24
C LEU A 54 -11.78 -10.42 0.02
N GLU A 55 -10.92 -9.77 0.79
CA GLU A 55 -11.06 -8.35 1.08
C GLU A 55 -10.91 -7.50 -0.19
N HIS A 56 -9.95 -7.88 -1.02
CA HIS A 56 -9.72 -7.23 -2.32
C HIS A 56 -10.98 -7.30 -3.19
N ALA A 57 -11.61 -8.46 -3.26
CA ALA A 57 -12.84 -8.63 -4.04
C ALA A 57 -13.96 -7.74 -3.50
N ARG A 58 -14.10 -7.63 -2.18
CA ARG A 58 -15.13 -6.80 -1.56
C ARG A 58 -14.93 -5.33 -1.87
N VAL A 59 -13.70 -4.84 -1.74
CA VAL A 59 -13.39 -3.43 -2.01
C VAL A 59 -13.60 -3.12 -3.48
N TRP A 60 -13.15 -4.01 -4.36
CA TRP A 60 -13.32 -3.85 -5.79
C TRP A 60 -14.80 -3.73 -6.14
N ALA A 61 -15.63 -4.64 -5.66
CA ALA A 61 -17.05 -4.62 -5.93
C ALA A 61 -17.72 -3.35 -5.41
N ALA A 62 -17.33 -2.90 -4.21
CA ALA A 62 -17.88 -1.68 -3.62
C ALA A 62 -17.54 -0.44 -4.45
N LEU A 63 -16.30 -0.34 -4.94
CA LEU A 63 -15.90 0.79 -5.77
C LEU A 63 -16.59 0.75 -7.12
N GLU A 64 -16.71 -0.41 -7.73
CA GLU A 64 -17.43 -0.55 -9.00
C GLU A 64 -18.88 -0.11 -8.88
N SER A 65 -19.57 -0.56 -7.83
CA SER A 65 -20.98 -0.25 -7.68
C SER A 65 -21.24 1.23 -7.38
N SER A 66 -20.27 1.94 -6.84
CA SER A 66 -20.39 3.39 -6.60
C SER A 66 -19.79 4.23 -7.72
N GLY A 67 -19.32 3.60 -8.79
CA GLY A 67 -18.75 4.30 -9.94
C GLY A 67 -17.39 4.92 -9.65
N LYS A 68 -16.70 4.44 -8.63
CA LYS A 68 -15.40 4.99 -8.22
C LYS A 68 -14.36 3.89 -8.36
N MET A 69 -13.31 4.17 -9.10
CA MET A 69 -12.22 3.21 -9.27
C MET A 69 -10.89 3.86 -8.94
N ILE A 70 -9.98 3.07 -8.42
CA ILE A 70 -8.61 3.49 -8.14
C ILE A 70 -7.67 2.54 -8.87
N GLY A 71 -6.38 2.88 -8.91
CA GLY A 71 -5.39 2.06 -9.59
C GLY A 71 -5.34 0.65 -9.04
N PHE A 72 -4.98 -0.30 -9.88
CA PHE A 72 -4.97 -1.72 -9.54
C PHE A 72 -4.12 -2.01 -8.29
N TYR A 73 -2.90 -1.47 -8.24
CA TYR A 73 -2.02 -1.71 -7.10
C TYR A 73 -2.50 -1.00 -5.84
N ASP A 74 -3.06 0.20 -5.98
CA ASP A 74 -3.62 0.93 -4.84
C ASP A 74 -4.77 0.16 -4.23
N LEU A 75 -5.56 -0.50 -5.06
CA LEU A 75 -6.67 -1.33 -4.60
C LEU A 75 -6.17 -2.48 -3.71
N ILE A 76 -5.08 -3.11 -4.11
CA ILE A 76 -4.48 -4.20 -3.32
C ILE A 76 -3.91 -3.67 -2.00
N VAL A 77 -3.28 -2.51 -2.02
CA VAL A 77 -2.77 -1.88 -0.79
C VAL A 77 -3.91 -1.58 0.16
N ALA A 78 -5.01 -1.02 -0.35
CA ALA A 78 -6.19 -0.71 0.45
C ALA A 78 -6.79 -1.97 1.08
N ALA A 79 -6.92 -3.04 0.29
CA ALA A 79 -7.45 -4.31 0.77
C ALA A 79 -6.57 -4.91 1.87
N THR A 80 -5.26 -4.82 1.70
CA THR A 80 -4.31 -5.32 2.68
C THR A 80 -4.43 -4.55 4.00
N ALA A 81 -4.55 -3.22 3.91
CA ALA A 81 -4.71 -2.39 5.10
C ALA A 81 -6.02 -2.71 5.83
N LEU A 82 -7.12 -2.85 5.10
CA LEU A 82 -8.41 -3.20 5.70
C LEU A 82 -8.37 -4.56 6.37
N GLU A 83 -7.74 -5.53 5.73
CA GLU A 83 -7.61 -6.87 6.27
C GLU A 83 -6.94 -6.86 7.65
N HIS A 84 -5.94 -6.02 7.82
CA HIS A 84 -5.15 -5.95 9.04
C HIS A 84 -5.61 -4.87 10.02
N GLY A 85 -6.67 -4.15 9.67
CA GLY A 85 -7.15 -3.05 10.52
C GLY A 85 -6.18 -1.90 10.59
N ASP A 86 -5.37 -1.71 9.54
CA ASP A 86 -4.37 -0.65 9.46
C ASP A 86 -4.88 0.56 8.70
N LEU A 87 -4.14 1.64 8.79
CA LEU A 87 -4.39 2.83 7.98
C LEU A 87 -3.38 2.88 6.85
N VAL A 88 -3.65 3.72 5.85
CA VAL A 88 -2.74 3.95 4.74
C VAL A 88 -2.13 5.33 4.88
N VAL A 89 -0.81 5.41 4.80
CA VAL A 89 -0.06 6.67 4.81
C VAL A 89 0.36 6.95 3.37
N THR A 90 -0.15 8.02 2.78
CA THR A 90 0.08 8.28 1.36
C THR A 90 -0.06 9.76 1.04
N PHE A 91 0.73 10.25 0.08
CA PHE A 91 0.52 11.56 -0.51
C PHE A 91 -0.64 11.57 -1.51
N ASN A 92 -1.15 10.39 -1.88
CA ASN A 92 -2.18 10.22 -2.89
C ASN A 92 -3.53 9.93 -2.23
N GLN A 93 -3.89 10.74 -1.23
CA GLN A 93 -5.06 10.50 -0.40
C GLN A 93 -6.36 10.38 -1.20
N ARG A 94 -6.50 11.16 -2.26
CA ARG A 94 -7.76 11.20 -3.02
C ARG A 94 -8.15 9.84 -3.61
N HIS A 95 -7.19 8.98 -3.88
CA HIS A 95 -7.49 7.63 -4.36
C HIS A 95 -8.02 6.77 -3.22
N PHE A 96 -7.34 6.80 -2.10
CA PHE A 96 -7.64 5.91 -0.98
C PHE A 96 -8.87 6.33 -0.16
N VAL A 97 -9.19 7.63 -0.12
CA VAL A 97 -10.38 8.08 0.63
C VAL A 97 -11.69 7.57 0.02
N GLN A 98 -11.65 7.10 -1.22
CA GLN A 98 -12.83 6.51 -1.86
C GLN A 98 -13.14 5.10 -1.32
N VAL A 99 -12.21 4.48 -0.62
CA VAL A 99 -12.39 3.11 -0.11
C VAL A 99 -13.16 3.15 1.21
N PRO A 100 -14.35 2.52 1.26
CA PRO A 100 -15.16 2.55 2.49
C PRO A 100 -14.43 1.90 3.67
N GLY A 101 -14.45 2.58 4.81
CA GLY A 101 -13.88 2.04 6.05
C GLY A 101 -12.37 2.18 6.19
N LEU A 102 -11.69 2.66 5.17
CA LEU A 102 -10.24 2.81 5.21
C LEU A 102 -9.84 4.14 5.82
N LYS A 103 -8.92 4.10 6.78
CA LYS A 103 -8.33 5.33 7.34
C LYS A 103 -7.11 5.71 6.53
N VAL A 104 -7.04 6.98 6.13
CA VAL A 104 -5.98 7.48 5.27
C VAL A 104 -5.40 8.73 5.89
N ILE A 105 -4.07 8.78 5.98
CA ILE A 105 -3.39 9.99 6.47
C ILE A 105 -2.26 10.36 5.51
N GLU A 106 -1.89 11.63 5.53
CA GLU A 106 -0.79 12.13 4.74
C GLU A 106 0.50 12.07 5.54
N PRO A 107 1.63 11.69 4.93
CA PRO A 107 2.92 11.71 5.62
C PRO A 107 3.29 13.11 6.04
N LYS A 108 3.89 13.23 7.21
CA LYS A 108 4.38 14.51 7.71
C LYS A 108 5.77 14.80 7.20
#